data_0c5f7f752e84ab58b504c6a6081925ee
#
_entry.id   0c5f7f752e84ab58b504c6a6081925ee
#
_cell.length_a   1.000
_cell.length_b   1.000
_cell.length_c   1.000
_cell.angle_alpha   90.00
_cell.angle_beta   90.00
_cell.angle_gamma   90.00
#
_symmetry.space_group_name_H-M   'P 1'
#
loop_
_entity.id
_entity.type
_entity.pdbx_description
1 polymer ?
#
loop_
_entity_poly.entity_id
_entity_poly.type
_entity_poly.pdbx_seq_one_letter_code
_entity_poly.pdbx_strand_id
1 'polypeptide(L)'
;YGSAFGDRLVHVRGNHDSYHGHVFADFPMQEVVVEGATLAVLDTARLGQVNGSISAEQIDWLAELASRTDTQVLVFGHHHVWNPELDPRRDDFFGIRPADSEALFEVFARRHNLTGYLAGHTHRNRRMHIAEAGGAPFVEVACVKDFPGAVAEYRIHDGGIVQVFRRISEPEALRWSERTRQMYEGGYGAYAFGRLADRCFTMADRRARTAVAT
;
A
#
# COMPACT_ATOMS: atom_id res chain seq x y z
N TYR A 1 3.45 4.90 -19.34
CA TYR A 1 3.05 5.78 -18.22
C TYR A 1 3.90 7.04 -18.18
N GLY A 2 5.25 6.97 -18.28
CA GLY A 2 6.12 8.14 -18.21
C GLY A 2 5.76 9.26 -19.20
N SER A 3 5.39 8.92 -20.43
CA SER A 3 4.97 9.90 -21.44
C SER A 3 3.64 10.61 -21.09
N ALA A 4 2.77 9.96 -20.32
CA ALA A 4 1.46 10.51 -19.95
C ALA A 4 1.51 11.34 -18.66
N PHE A 5 2.35 10.94 -17.71
CA PHE A 5 2.39 11.53 -16.37
C PHE A 5 3.63 12.39 -16.10
N GLY A 6 4.73 12.17 -16.86
CA GLY A 6 5.98 12.91 -16.68
C GLY A 6 6.50 12.84 -15.23
N ASP A 7 6.94 13.96 -14.70
CA ASP A 7 7.49 14.09 -13.35
C ASP A 7 6.46 13.85 -12.22
N ARG A 8 5.18 13.72 -12.58
CA ARG A 8 4.12 13.35 -11.62
C ARG A 8 4.03 11.84 -11.37
N LEU A 9 4.77 11.03 -12.12
CA LEU A 9 4.81 9.59 -11.95
C LEU A 9 5.85 9.22 -10.91
N VAL A 10 5.36 8.70 -9.78
CA VAL A 10 6.19 8.03 -8.77
C VAL A 10 5.93 6.53 -8.90
N HIS A 11 6.99 5.75 -8.98
CA HIS A 11 6.87 4.30 -9.15
C HIS A 11 7.74 3.54 -8.16
N VAL A 12 7.36 2.31 -7.90
CA VAL A 12 8.11 1.33 -7.10
C VAL A 12 8.02 -0.02 -7.80
N ARG A 13 9.06 -0.82 -7.68
CA ARG A 13 9.09 -2.17 -8.27
C ARG A 13 8.13 -3.11 -7.57
N GLY A 14 7.50 -3.99 -8.38
CA GLY A 14 6.84 -5.19 -7.89
C GLY A 14 7.72 -6.43 -8.10
N ASN A 15 7.25 -7.57 -7.61
CA ASN A 15 7.92 -8.85 -7.81
C ASN A 15 8.11 -9.21 -9.29
N HIS A 16 7.13 -8.90 -10.16
CA HIS A 16 7.24 -9.15 -11.60
C HIS A 16 8.33 -8.30 -12.26
N ASP A 17 8.54 -7.08 -11.83
CA ASP A 17 9.63 -6.22 -12.32
C ASP A 17 11.00 -6.78 -11.90
N SER A 18 11.08 -7.43 -10.74
CA SER A 18 12.32 -7.98 -10.20
C SER A 18 12.69 -9.35 -10.75
N TYR A 19 11.77 -10.08 -11.39
CA TYR A 19 12.06 -11.43 -11.94
C TYR A 19 12.99 -11.40 -13.14
N HIS A 20 12.92 -10.35 -13.93
CA HIS A 20 13.62 -10.23 -15.22
C HIS A 20 14.76 -9.21 -15.19
N GLY A 21 15.22 -8.84 -14.00
CA GLY A 21 16.25 -7.81 -13.86
C GLY A 21 15.66 -6.39 -13.86
N HIS A 22 16.46 -5.41 -14.18
CA HIS A 22 16.14 -4.00 -13.93
C HIS A 22 15.24 -3.41 -15.01
N VAL A 23 13.94 -3.37 -14.77
CA VAL A 23 13.00 -2.62 -15.60
C VAL A 23 12.96 -1.14 -15.17
N PHE A 24 13.19 -0.86 -13.89
CA PHE A 24 13.19 0.49 -13.29
C PHE A 24 14.46 0.77 -12.51
N ALA A 25 14.76 2.06 -12.34
CA ALA A 25 15.82 2.49 -11.44
C ALA A 25 15.56 1.98 -10.02
N ASP A 26 16.65 1.65 -9.32
CA ASP A 26 16.61 1.17 -7.95
C ASP A 26 16.54 2.36 -6.99
N PHE A 27 15.34 2.63 -6.49
CA PHE A 27 15.11 3.63 -5.46
C PHE A 27 14.57 2.93 -4.21
N PRO A 28 15.41 2.53 -3.27
CA PRO A 28 14.98 1.76 -2.09
C PRO A 28 13.95 2.52 -1.25
N MET A 29 14.02 3.85 -1.26
CA MET A 29 13.05 4.74 -0.61
C MET A 29 12.96 6.07 -1.34
N GLN A 30 11.74 6.62 -1.41
CA GLN A 30 11.47 7.90 -2.04
C GLN A 30 10.53 8.73 -1.15
N GLU A 31 10.80 10.03 -1.05
CA GLU A 31 9.94 11.01 -0.39
C GLU A 31 9.32 11.92 -1.44
N VAL A 32 8.00 12.06 -1.38
CA VAL A 32 7.28 12.99 -2.26
C VAL A 32 6.37 13.86 -1.41
N VAL A 33 6.62 15.15 -1.41
CA VAL A 33 5.81 16.12 -0.69
C VAL A 33 4.67 16.59 -1.59
N VAL A 34 3.45 16.48 -1.10
CA VAL A 34 2.25 17.00 -1.75
C VAL A 34 1.52 17.93 -0.79
N GLU A 35 0.56 18.70 -1.27
CA GLU A 35 -0.23 19.57 -0.41
C GLU A 35 -0.97 18.76 0.67
N GLY A 36 -0.70 19.03 1.92
CA GLY A 36 -1.32 18.41 3.09
C GLY A 36 -0.79 17.02 3.49
N ALA A 37 0.14 16.42 2.73
CA ALA A 37 0.71 15.12 3.07
C ALA A 37 2.12 14.91 2.53
N THR A 38 2.80 13.91 3.09
CA THR A 38 4.06 13.37 2.56
C THR A 38 3.83 11.91 2.16
N LEU A 39 4.31 11.52 0.99
CA LEU A 39 4.28 10.14 0.51
C LEU A 39 5.65 9.52 0.75
N ALA A 40 5.70 8.44 1.52
CA ALA A 40 6.87 7.61 1.72
C ALA A 40 6.72 6.37 0.85
N VAL A 41 7.59 6.16 -0.13
CA VAL A 41 7.52 5.03 -1.05
C VAL A 41 8.69 4.10 -0.78
N LEU A 42 8.41 2.85 -0.42
CA LEU A 42 9.38 1.83 -0.06
C LEU A 42 9.45 0.75 -1.15
N ASP A 43 10.62 0.49 -1.68
CA ASP A 43 10.84 -0.66 -2.54
C ASP A 43 10.90 -1.93 -1.68
N THR A 44 9.86 -2.72 -1.76
CA THR A 44 9.72 -3.98 -1.02
C THR A 44 10.07 -5.21 -1.86
N ALA A 45 10.49 -5.02 -3.13
CA ALA A 45 10.78 -6.12 -4.03
C ALA A 45 12.11 -6.78 -3.68
N ARG A 46 12.14 -8.10 -3.77
CA ARG A 46 13.34 -8.93 -3.62
C ARG A 46 13.69 -9.55 -4.98
N LEU A 47 14.95 -9.43 -5.38
CA LEU A 47 15.38 -9.94 -6.68
C LEU A 47 15.07 -11.43 -6.83
N GLY A 48 14.33 -11.78 -7.87
CA GLY A 48 13.95 -13.16 -8.19
C GLY A 48 12.98 -13.81 -7.22
N GLN A 49 12.41 -13.06 -6.28
CA GLN A 49 11.47 -13.59 -5.28
C GLN A 49 10.05 -13.06 -5.49
N VAL A 50 9.06 -13.87 -5.09
CA VAL A 50 7.65 -13.46 -5.13
C VAL A 50 7.25 -12.64 -3.91
N ASN A 51 7.89 -12.90 -2.77
CA ASN A 51 7.63 -12.21 -1.52
C ASN A 51 8.50 -10.95 -1.36
N GLY A 52 8.06 -10.08 -0.47
CA GLY A 52 8.71 -8.81 -0.17
C GLY A 52 9.54 -8.82 1.11
N SER A 53 10.32 -7.75 1.27
CA SER A 53 11.04 -7.43 2.50
C SER A 53 11.14 -5.92 2.67
N ILE A 54 11.38 -5.49 3.91
CA ILE A 54 11.75 -4.12 4.25
C ILE A 54 13.06 -4.20 5.03
N SER A 55 14.08 -3.47 4.57
CA SER A 55 15.37 -3.46 5.25
C SER A 55 15.33 -2.60 6.52
N ALA A 56 16.29 -2.84 7.44
CA ALA A 56 16.46 -2.01 8.62
C ALA A 56 16.68 -0.53 8.24
N GLU A 57 17.45 -0.28 7.19
CA GLU A 57 17.69 1.08 6.67
C GLU A 57 16.39 1.77 6.22
N GLN A 58 15.49 1.04 5.55
CA GLN A 58 14.18 1.59 5.16
C GLN A 58 13.28 1.86 6.38
N ILE A 59 13.34 1.02 7.41
CA ILE A 59 12.63 1.20 8.66
C ILE A 59 13.14 2.46 9.40
N ASP A 60 14.46 2.60 9.53
CA ASP A 60 15.09 3.75 10.18
C ASP A 60 14.79 5.05 9.42
N TRP A 61 14.91 5.02 8.09
CA TRP A 61 14.55 6.16 7.23
C TRP A 61 13.08 6.57 7.40
N LEU A 62 12.14 5.61 7.44
CA LEU A 62 10.73 5.90 7.64
C LEU A 62 10.46 6.53 9.02
N ALA A 63 11.12 6.02 10.06
CA ALA A 63 11.01 6.55 11.41
C ALA A 63 11.56 7.99 11.51
N GLU A 64 12.67 8.28 10.82
CA GLU A 64 13.26 9.61 10.72
C GLU A 64 12.34 10.56 9.93
N LEU A 65 11.88 10.13 8.73
CA LEU A 65 10.94 10.90 7.92
C LEU A 65 9.71 11.30 8.74
N ALA A 66 9.09 10.35 9.42
CA ALA A 66 7.92 10.61 10.25
C ALA A 66 8.23 11.54 11.44
N SER A 67 9.47 11.53 11.97
CA SER A 67 9.86 12.39 13.09
C SER A 67 10.06 13.84 12.69
N ARG A 68 10.47 14.12 11.46
CA ARG A 68 10.76 15.48 10.94
C ARG A 68 9.64 16.08 10.12
N THR A 69 8.54 15.33 9.93
CA THR A 69 7.42 15.71 9.08
C THR A 69 6.21 16.09 9.95
N ASP A 70 5.69 17.30 9.77
CA ASP A 70 4.51 17.78 10.51
C ASP A 70 3.18 17.43 9.83
N THR A 71 3.23 16.91 8.59
CA THR A 71 2.06 16.49 7.82
C THR A 71 1.72 15.03 8.05
N GLN A 72 0.57 14.59 7.52
CA GLN A 72 0.21 13.18 7.44
C GLN A 72 1.16 12.46 6.48
N VAL A 73 1.62 11.25 6.83
CA VAL A 73 2.50 10.43 6.00
C VAL A 73 1.74 9.21 5.53
N LEU A 74 1.62 9.04 4.22
CA LEU A 74 1.13 7.82 3.58
C LEU A 74 2.31 6.99 3.11
N VAL A 75 2.36 5.73 3.53
CA VAL A 75 3.44 4.80 3.17
C VAL A 75 2.98 3.87 2.06
N PHE A 76 3.72 3.81 0.98
CA PHE A 76 3.44 2.97 -0.17
C PHE A 76 4.52 1.90 -0.34
N GLY A 77 4.09 0.68 -0.66
CA GLY A 77 4.96 -0.40 -1.08
C GLY A 77 4.22 -1.31 -2.06
N HIS A 78 4.93 -2.27 -2.68
CA HIS A 78 4.25 -3.22 -3.55
C HIS A 78 3.61 -4.36 -2.76
N HIS A 79 4.34 -4.96 -1.81
CA HIS A 79 3.87 -6.12 -1.05
C HIS A 79 3.06 -5.73 0.18
N HIS A 80 2.01 -6.51 0.46
CA HIS A 80 1.22 -6.37 1.69
C HIS A 80 1.97 -6.94 2.90
N VAL A 81 1.60 -6.48 4.09
CA VAL A 81 2.19 -6.97 5.35
C VAL A 81 1.65 -8.34 5.73
N TRP A 82 2.43 -9.09 6.49
CA TRP A 82 1.96 -10.25 7.22
C TRP A 82 0.94 -9.83 8.29
N ASN A 83 -0.12 -10.61 8.47
CA ASN A 83 -1.12 -10.36 9.51
C ASN A 83 -0.98 -11.40 10.63
N PRO A 84 -0.61 -11.02 11.87
CA PRO A 84 -0.36 -11.95 12.97
C PRO A 84 -1.59 -12.75 13.39
N GLU A 85 -2.80 -12.25 13.17
CA GLU A 85 -4.05 -12.90 13.55
C GLU A 85 -4.54 -13.92 12.52
N LEU A 86 -4.20 -13.72 11.24
CA LEU A 86 -4.82 -14.46 10.13
C LEU A 86 -3.84 -15.34 9.36
N ASP A 87 -2.55 -14.99 9.37
CA ASP A 87 -1.56 -15.64 8.53
C ASP A 87 -0.56 -16.44 9.37
N PRO A 88 -0.20 -17.66 8.97
CA PRO A 88 0.85 -18.41 9.65
C PRO A 88 2.19 -17.67 9.57
N ARG A 89 2.97 -17.69 10.66
CA ARG A 89 4.30 -17.08 10.69
C ARG A 89 5.29 -17.96 9.92
N ARG A 90 5.61 -17.56 8.71
CA ARG A 90 6.51 -18.26 7.78
C ARG A 90 7.38 -17.27 7.02
N ASP A 91 8.66 -17.58 6.84
CA ASP A 91 9.62 -16.73 6.12
C ASP A 91 9.33 -16.67 4.61
N ASP A 92 8.63 -17.66 4.06
CA ASP A 92 8.15 -17.71 2.68
C ASP A 92 6.74 -17.14 2.51
N PHE A 93 6.26 -16.34 3.47
CA PHE A 93 4.97 -15.66 3.36
C PHE A 93 4.90 -14.84 2.07
N PHE A 94 3.77 -14.89 1.39
CA PHE A 94 3.57 -14.30 0.06
C PHE A 94 3.74 -12.76 0.01
N GLY A 95 3.55 -12.06 1.12
CA GLY A 95 3.77 -10.61 1.29
C GLY A 95 5.15 -10.27 1.86
N ILE A 96 5.22 -9.22 2.68
CA ILE A 96 6.40 -8.84 3.45
C ILE A 96 6.63 -9.87 4.56
N ARG A 97 7.88 -10.31 4.73
CA ARG A 97 8.23 -11.29 5.76
C ARG A 97 7.72 -10.87 7.14
N PRO A 98 7.35 -11.82 8.01
CA PRO A 98 6.80 -11.51 9.33
C PRO A 98 7.68 -10.57 10.17
N ALA A 99 8.98 -10.83 10.24
CA ALA A 99 9.90 -9.99 11.02
C ALA A 99 9.99 -8.53 10.52
N ASP A 100 9.97 -8.34 9.19
CA ASP A 100 10.00 -7.00 8.58
C ASP A 100 8.63 -6.30 8.77
N SER A 101 7.54 -7.05 8.74
CA SER A 101 6.19 -6.52 9.03
C SER A 101 6.08 -6.05 10.47
N GLU A 102 6.61 -6.81 11.44
CA GLU A 102 6.66 -6.45 12.85
C GLU A 102 7.47 -5.16 13.08
N ALA A 103 8.65 -5.04 12.45
CA ALA A 103 9.44 -3.82 12.52
C ALA A 103 8.68 -2.60 11.96
N LEU A 104 7.94 -2.78 10.88
CA LEU A 104 7.08 -1.73 10.33
C LEU A 104 5.95 -1.36 11.32
N PHE A 105 5.31 -2.33 11.96
CA PHE A 105 4.25 -2.08 12.95
C PHE A 105 4.77 -1.26 14.13
N GLU A 106 5.98 -1.54 14.62
CA GLU A 106 6.61 -0.76 15.70
C GLU A 106 6.79 0.71 15.32
N VAL A 107 7.20 1.01 14.07
CA VAL A 107 7.30 2.40 13.62
C VAL A 107 5.93 3.06 13.58
N PHE A 108 4.91 2.39 13.05
CA PHE A 108 3.53 2.89 13.02
C PHE A 108 2.96 3.12 14.42
N ALA A 109 3.26 2.25 15.38
CA ALA A 109 2.83 2.41 16.77
C ALA A 109 3.41 3.66 17.44
N ARG A 110 4.69 3.97 17.13
CA ARG A 110 5.43 5.10 17.72
C ARG A 110 5.20 6.42 17.00
N ARG A 111 4.78 6.42 15.73
CA ARG A 111 4.66 7.60 14.86
C ARG A 111 3.21 7.83 14.43
N HIS A 112 2.50 8.67 15.16
CA HIS A 112 1.07 8.89 14.94
C HIS A 112 0.71 9.64 13.64
N ASN A 113 1.68 10.27 12.98
CA ASN A 113 1.49 10.86 11.67
C ASN A 113 1.63 9.87 10.50
N LEU A 114 2.07 8.62 10.74
CA LEU A 114 1.96 7.54 9.75
C LEU A 114 0.48 7.14 9.62
N THR A 115 -0.18 7.59 8.58
CA THR A 115 -1.64 7.51 8.45
C THR A 115 -2.10 6.16 7.92
N GLY A 116 -1.32 5.52 7.07
CA GLY A 116 -1.61 4.18 6.55
C GLY A 116 -0.50 3.60 5.69
N TYR A 117 -0.49 2.28 5.53
CA TYR A 117 0.36 1.55 4.59
C TYR A 117 -0.49 1.02 3.43
N LEU A 118 -0.06 1.25 2.20
CA LEU A 118 -0.82 1.05 0.98
C LEU A 118 -0.04 0.13 0.04
N ALA A 119 -0.62 -1.01 -0.33
CA ALA A 119 0.04 -2.05 -1.11
C ALA A 119 -0.79 -2.52 -2.30
N GLY A 120 -0.11 -3.13 -3.27
CA GLY A 120 -0.69 -3.85 -4.40
C GLY A 120 -0.56 -5.36 -4.22
N HIS A 121 0.14 -6.02 -5.15
CA HIS A 121 0.58 -7.41 -5.15
C HIS A 121 -0.54 -8.48 -5.20
N THR A 122 -1.50 -8.41 -4.29
CA THR A 122 -2.58 -9.39 -4.15
C THR A 122 -3.71 -9.23 -5.17
N HIS A 123 -3.72 -8.12 -5.91
CA HIS A 123 -4.75 -7.73 -6.87
C HIS A 123 -6.18 -7.68 -6.28
N ARG A 124 -6.31 -7.39 -4.99
CA ARG A 124 -7.62 -7.29 -4.30
C ARG A 124 -7.74 -5.99 -3.52
N ASN A 125 -8.98 -5.61 -3.21
CA ASN A 125 -9.25 -4.56 -2.24
C ASN A 125 -9.47 -5.20 -0.87
N ARG A 126 -8.63 -4.82 0.09
CA ARG A 126 -8.72 -5.26 1.48
C ARG A 126 -8.19 -4.18 2.41
N ARG A 127 -8.88 -3.93 3.50
CA ARG A 127 -8.42 -3.07 4.58
C ARG A 127 -8.29 -3.87 5.87
N MET A 128 -7.15 -3.77 6.50
CA MET A 128 -6.85 -4.37 7.79
C MET A 128 -6.47 -3.30 8.81
N HIS A 129 -6.74 -3.56 10.06
CA HIS A 129 -6.20 -2.83 11.19
C HIS A 129 -5.36 -3.81 12.00
N ILE A 130 -4.09 -3.49 12.17
CA ILE A 130 -3.14 -4.29 12.95
C ILE A 130 -3.03 -3.64 14.31
N ALA A 131 -3.36 -4.39 15.37
CA ALA A 131 -3.40 -3.87 16.75
C ALA A 131 -2.01 -3.34 17.16
N GLU A 132 -0.97 -4.08 16.82
CA GLU A 132 0.43 -3.76 17.12
C GLU A 132 0.92 -2.48 16.44
N ALA A 133 0.26 -2.06 15.37
CA ALA A 133 0.59 -0.84 14.61
C ALA A 133 -0.20 0.41 15.07
N GLY A 134 -0.80 0.38 16.26
CA GLY A 134 -1.51 1.54 16.82
C GLY A 134 -2.77 1.95 16.06
N GLY A 135 -3.40 1.01 15.33
CA GLY A 135 -4.69 1.20 14.66
C GLY A 135 -4.63 1.93 13.32
N ALA A 136 -3.47 2.08 12.71
CA ALA A 136 -3.37 2.56 11.34
C ALA A 136 -3.97 1.50 10.37
N PRO A 137 -4.61 1.92 9.25
CA PRO A 137 -5.05 0.99 8.23
C PRO A 137 -3.88 0.48 7.39
N PHE A 138 -3.88 -0.83 7.13
CA PHE A 138 -3.06 -1.49 6.12
C PHE A 138 -3.96 -1.92 4.98
N VAL A 139 -3.67 -1.43 3.78
CA VAL A 139 -4.59 -1.50 2.65
C VAL A 139 -3.94 -2.22 1.48
N GLU A 140 -4.67 -3.15 0.90
CA GLU A 140 -4.35 -3.78 -0.36
C GLU A 140 -5.30 -3.21 -1.43
N VAL A 141 -4.76 -2.85 -2.59
CA VAL A 141 -5.51 -2.24 -3.69
C VAL A 141 -5.50 -3.17 -4.90
N ALA A 142 -6.66 -3.38 -5.50
CA ALA A 142 -6.80 -4.14 -6.73
C ALA A 142 -6.07 -3.46 -7.89
N CYS A 143 -5.65 -4.25 -8.88
CA CYS A 143 -4.89 -3.74 -10.01
C CYS A 143 -5.78 -3.30 -11.18
N VAL A 144 -5.19 -2.52 -12.09
CA VAL A 144 -5.87 -1.97 -13.28
C VAL A 144 -6.12 -3.05 -14.33
N LYS A 145 -5.19 -4.02 -14.48
CA LYS A 145 -5.23 -5.01 -15.56
C LYS A 145 -6.24 -6.15 -15.37
N ASP A 146 -6.55 -6.48 -14.11
CA ASP A 146 -7.47 -7.56 -13.75
C ASP A 146 -8.80 -6.97 -13.25
N PHE A 147 -9.86 -7.81 -13.15
CA PHE A 147 -11.09 -7.38 -12.51
C PHE A 147 -10.79 -6.87 -11.08
N PRO A 148 -11.32 -5.73 -10.66
CA PRO A 148 -12.35 -4.91 -11.31
C PRO A 148 -11.84 -3.83 -12.28
N GLY A 149 -10.55 -3.78 -12.62
CA GLY A 149 -10.00 -2.74 -13.48
C GLY A 149 -10.10 -1.36 -12.82
N ALA A 150 -9.40 -1.19 -11.70
CA ALA A 150 -9.59 -0.03 -10.83
C ALA A 150 -8.30 0.56 -10.28
N VAL A 151 -8.41 1.78 -9.78
CA VAL A 151 -7.40 2.51 -9.02
C VAL A 151 -7.98 2.99 -7.70
N ALA A 152 -7.14 3.20 -6.70
CA ALA A 152 -7.49 3.95 -5.50
C ALA A 152 -7.08 5.43 -5.68
N GLU A 153 -8.03 6.33 -5.49
CA GLU A 153 -7.81 7.77 -5.43
C GLU A 153 -7.77 8.18 -3.95
N TYR A 154 -6.70 8.85 -3.54
CA TYR A 154 -6.57 9.39 -2.18
C TYR A 154 -6.80 10.89 -2.21
N ARG A 155 -7.85 11.33 -1.52
CA ARG A 155 -8.19 12.75 -1.37
C ARG A 155 -7.72 13.24 -0.02
N ILE A 156 -6.83 14.22 -0.02
CA ILE A 156 -6.23 14.78 1.18
C ILE A 156 -7.03 16.01 1.60
N HIS A 157 -7.41 16.06 2.87
CA HIS A 157 -8.17 17.13 3.50
C HIS A 157 -7.56 17.45 4.87
N ASP A 158 -7.85 18.60 5.42
CA ASP A 158 -7.36 19.01 6.76
C ASP A 158 -7.75 18.02 7.86
N GLY A 159 -8.93 17.41 7.76
CA GLY A 159 -9.48 16.46 8.73
C GLY A 159 -9.13 15.00 8.50
N GLY A 160 -8.32 14.68 7.47
CA GLY A 160 -7.95 13.30 7.16
C GLY A 160 -7.91 13.00 5.67
N ILE A 161 -7.73 11.74 5.33
CA ILE A 161 -7.59 11.27 3.96
C ILE A 161 -8.73 10.32 3.62
N VAL A 162 -9.33 10.50 2.45
CA VAL A 162 -10.40 9.63 1.95
C VAL A 162 -9.85 8.78 0.80
N GLN A 163 -9.95 7.45 0.93
CA GLN A 163 -9.78 6.55 -0.21
C GLN A 163 -11.08 6.42 -0.97
N VAL A 164 -11.02 6.64 -2.27
CA VAL A 164 -12.14 6.46 -3.20
C VAL A 164 -11.76 5.44 -4.26
N PHE A 165 -12.51 4.37 -4.36
CA PHE A 165 -12.37 3.39 -5.41
C PHE A 165 -12.91 3.95 -6.73
N ARG A 166 -12.09 3.86 -7.79
CA ARG A 166 -12.51 4.23 -9.14
C ARG A 166 -12.18 3.14 -10.14
N ARG A 167 -13.18 2.71 -10.89
CA ARG A 167 -12.92 1.89 -12.08
C ARG A 167 -12.36 2.77 -13.20
N ILE A 168 -11.49 2.17 -14.01
CA ILE A 168 -11.03 2.80 -15.25
C ILE A 168 -12.24 3.07 -16.16
N SER A 169 -12.15 4.09 -17.01
CA SER A 169 -13.27 4.52 -17.87
C SER A 169 -13.15 4.03 -19.32
N GLU A 170 -11.97 3.55 -19.74
CA GLU A 170 -11.76 3.06 -21.09
C GLU A 170 -12.50 1.72 -21.31
N PRO A 171 -13.49 1.65 -22.22
CA PRO A 171 -14.34 0.47 -22.39
C PRO A 171 -13.55 -0.79 -22.81
N GLU A 172 -12.50 -0.65 -23.61
CA GLU A 172 -11.70 -1.78 -24.05
C GLU A 172 -10.87 -2.35 -22.90
N ALA A 173 -10.27 -1.49 -22.07
CA ALA A 173 -9.53 -1.90 -20.89
C ALA A 173 -10.44 -2.55 -19.83
N LEU A 174 -11.67 -2.07 -19.69
CA LEU A 174 -12.69 -2.70 -18.84
C LEU A 174 -13.05 -4.09 -19.35
N ARG A 175 -13.30 -4.25 -20.66
CA ARG A 175 -13.55 -5.58 -21.27
C ARG A 175 -12.38 -6.53 -21.08
N TRP A 176 -11.16 -6.01 -21.14
CA TRP A 176 -9.97 -6.80 -20.85
C TRP A 176 -9.97 -7.29 -19.40
N SER A 177 -10.20 -6.41 -18.44
CA SER A 177 -10.20 -6.75 -17.01
C SER A 177 -11.29 -7.78 -16.65
N GLU A 178 -12.45 -7.76 -17.31
CA GLU A 178 -13.52 -8.74 -17.07
C GLU A 178 -13.11 -10.20 -17.37
N ARG A 179 -12.06 -10.44 -18.16
CA ARG A 179 -11.57 -11.78 -18.47
C ARG A 179 -11.11 -12.56 -17.23
N THR A 180 -10.61 -11.87 -16.22
CA THR A 180 -10.13 -12.50 -15.00
C THR A 180 -11.24 -12.76 -13.97
N ARG A 181 -12.42 -12.19 -14.16
CA ARG A 181 -13.53 -12.28 -13.20
C ARG A 181 -13.93 -13.71 -12.88
N GLN A 182 -13.81 -14.62 -13.87
CA GLN A 182 -14.19 -16.03 -13.73
C GLN A 182 -13.03 -16.93 -13.25
N MET A 183 -11.86 -16.39 -12.99
CA MET A 183 -10.74 -17.15 -12.43
C MET A 183 -11.13 -17.76 -11.07
N TYR A 184 -10.44 -18.83 -10.69
CA TYR A 184 -10.69 -19.55 -9.45
C TYR A 184 -12.16 -20.01 -9.34
N GLU A 185 -12.69 -20.64 -10.40
CA GLU A 185 -14.07 -21.13 -10.44
C GLU A 185 -15.13 -20.05 -10.17
N GLY A 186 -14.86 -18.81 -10.60
CA GLY A 186 -15.72 -17.65 -10.37
C GLY A 186 -15.47 -16.91 -9.06
N GLY A 187 -14.60 -17.40 -8.20
CA GLY A 187 -14.28 -16.78 -6.90
C GLY A 187 -13.48 -15.48 -7.00
N TYR A 188 -12.73 -15.30 -8.10
CA TYR A 188 -11.84 -14.14 -8.24
C TYR A 188 -12.59 -12.80 -8.19
N GLY A 189 -13.81 -12.74 -8.74
CA GLY A 189 -14.61 -11.52 -8.73
C GLY A 189 -14.87 -11.00 -7.32
N ALA A 190 -15.29 -11.86 -6.41
CA ALA A 190 -15.52 -11.50 -5.00
C ALA A 190 -14.22 -11.19 -4.27
N TYR A 191 -13.17 -12.00 -4.49
CA TYR A 191 -11.84 -11.82 -3.92
C TYR A 191 -11.25 -10.44 -4.28
N ALA A 192 -11.18 -10.11 -5.57
CA ALA A 192 -10.56 -8.89 -6.05
C ALA A 192 -11.36 -7.62 -5.72
N PHE A 193 -12.70 -7.72 -5.75
CA PHE A 193 -13.57 -6.58 -5.48
C PHE A 193 -13.57 -6.18 -4.01
N GLY A 194 -13.50 -7.13 -3.09
CA GLY A 194 -13.54 -6.87 -1.65
C GLY A 194 -14.88 -6.29 -1.19
N ARG A 195 -14.97 -5.97 0.09
CA ARG A 195 -16.16 -5.32 0.68
C ARG A 195 -16.19 -3.83 0.36
N LEU A 196 -17.36 -3.20 0.48
CA LEU A 196 -17.48 -1.74 0.29
C LEU A 196 -16.56 -0.96 1.24
N ALA A 197 -16.47 -1.38 2.49
CA ALA A 197 -15.60 -0.78 3.50
C ALA A 197 -14.09 -0.92 3.22
N ASP A 198 -13.70 -1.84 2.35
CA ASP A 198 -12.32 -2.03 1.92
C ASP A 198 -11.94 -1.11 0.75
N ARG A 199 -12.93 -0.59 0.03
CA ARG A 199 -12.76 0.20 -1.19
C ARG A 199 -12.91 1.70 -1.00
N CYS A 200 -13.87 2.12 -0.17
CA CYS A 200 -14.14 3.54 0.08
C CYS A 200 -14.23 3.77 1.59
N PHE A 201 -13.33 4.55 2.14
CA PHE A 201 -13.28 4.83 3.58
C PHE A 201 -12.48 6.09 3.87
N THR A 202 -12.67 6.64 5.07
CA THR A 202 -11.87 7.74 5.60
C THR A 202 -10.76 7.18 6.48
N MET A 203 -9.53 7.57 6.21
CA MET A 203 -8.39 7.36 7.11
C MET A 203 -8.45 8.44 8.20
N ALA A 204 -8.44 8.04 9.46
CA ALA A 204 -8.41 8.99 10.56
C ALA A 204 -7.05 9.72 10.62
N ASP A 205 -7.07 11.02 10.86
CA ASP A 205 -5.87 11.76 11.23
C ASP A 205 -5.43 11.32 12.62
N ARG A 206 -4.37 10.55 12.71
CA ARG A 206 -3.87 9.98 13.97
C ARG A 206 -3.24 11.01 14.89
N ARG A 207 -2.82 12.17 14.37
CA ARG A 207 -2.26 13.28 15.15
C ARG A 207 -3.31 13.86 16.10
N ALA A 208 -4.59 13.84 15.72
CA ALA A 208 -5.68 14.35 16.56
C ALA A 208 -5.91 13.53 17.84
N ARG A 209 -5.41 12.32 17.92
CA ARG A 209 -5.56 11.44 19.10
C ARG A 209 -4.65 11.81 20.27
N THR A 210 -3.56 12.53 20.04
CA THR A 210 -2.60 12.95 21.08
C THR A 210 -3.11 14.14 21.90
N ALA A 211 -4.05 14.92 21.37
CA ALA A 211 -4.58 16.11 22.04
C ALA A 211 -5.68 15.83 23.10
N VAL A 212 -6.17 14.58 23.20
CA VAL A 212 -7.26 14.20 24.12
C VAL A 212 -6.74 13.44 25.34
N ALA A 213 -5.45 13.11 25.38
CA ALA A 213 -4.84 12.32 26.46
C ALA A 213 -4.03 13.15 27.49
N THR A 214 -4.18 14.47 27.46
CA THR A 214 -3.67 15.41 28.49
C THR A 214 -4.82 16.12 29.16
#